data_908026381291943031513f1b48d0f8de
#
_entry.id   908026381291943031513f1b48d0f8de
#
_cell.length_a   1.000
_cell.length_b   1.000
_cell.length_c   1.000
_cell.angle_alpha   90.00
_cell.angle_beta   90.00
_cell.angle_gamma   90.00
#
_symmetry.space_group_name_H-M   'P 1'
#
loop_
_entity.id
_entity.type
_entity.pdbx_description
1 polymer ?
#
loop_
_entity_poly.entity_id
_entity_poly.type
_entity_poly.pdbx_seq_one_letter_code
_entity_poly.pdbx_strand_id
1 'polypeptide(L)'
;MKNKIVRNLGVLIFTVGVVFGVALFSIVIWGDFEAARFDAAYRFDEPLRSVRCPVIMTEVDVGSVSASFSNPTDDPVEFRIRTHISQGSATLMREENSTLPLAPGESQRIGWTVTPDDAAFGRLILARVRLFPRYPLPARDGSCGILFLSTSALNGNQIFAFILAVALLCMGIGAGLWVIVHRPLLGLGLAVTRSMSALAGCILVGMIVGLLGSWMFGGIILVITVLLVATIIGYFLTQPKGE
;
A
#
# COMPACT_ATOMS: atom_id res chain seq x y z
N MET A 1 -28.63 9.72 29.38
CA MET A 1 -27.16 9.69 29.59
C MET A 1 -26.49 8.51 28.89
N LYS A 2 -26.95 7.27 29.00
CA LYS A 2 -26.37 6.06 28.41
C LYS A 2 -26.11 6.14 26.89
N ASN A 3 -27.10 6.62 26.12
CA ASN A 3 -26.99 6.74 24.65
C ASN A 3 -25.93 7.76 24.19
N LYS A 4 -25.70 8.84 24.97
CA LYS A 4 -24.69 9.85 24.63
C LYS A 4 -23.26 9.32 24.78
N ILE A 5 -23.04 8.50 25.81
CA ILE A 5 -21.73 7.85 26.05
C ILE A 5 -21.42 6.84 24.93
N VAL A 6 -22.37 5.97 24.60
CA VAL A 6 -22.20 4.95 23.54
C VAL A 6 -21.95 5.62 22.18
N ARG A 7 -22.66 6.70 21.87
CA ARG A 7 -22.45 7.49 20.66
C ARG A 7 -21.01 8.04 20.56
N ASN A 8 -20.56 8.71 21.64
CA ASN A 8 -19.22 9.31 21.64
C ASN A 8 -18.13 8.25 21.58
N LEU A 9 -18.32 7.11 22.25
CA LEU A 9 -17.42 5.97 22.19
C LEU A 9 -17.35 5.40 20.76
N GLY A 10 -18.50 5.25 20.08
CA GLY A 10 -18.55 4.77 18.70
C GLY A 10 -17.76 5.67 17.75
N VAL A 11 -17.91 7.00 17.86
CA VAL A 11 -17.16 7.96 17.05
C VAL A 11 -15.66 7.88 17.36
N LEU A 12 -15.27 7.81 18.63
CA LEU A 12 -13.86 7.72 19.03
C LEU A 12 -13.20 6.45 18.49
N ILE A 13 -13.84 5.29 18.65
CA ILE A 13 -13.32 4.01 18.15
C ILE A 13 -13.21 4.06 16.63
N PHE A 14 -14.22 4.58 15.93
CA PHE A 14 -14.19 4.75 14.48
C PHE A 14 -13.01 5.62 14.05
N THR A 15 -12.79 6.75 14.72
CA THR A 15 -11.68 7.67 14.42
C THR A 15 -10.33 7.01 14.63
N VAL A 16 -10.14 6.22 15.67
CA VAL A 16 -8.92 5.43 15.88
C VAL A 16 -8.70 4.48 14.70
N GLY A 17 -9.74 3.77 14.26
CA GLY A 17 -9.67 2.89 13.09
C GLY A 17 -9.27 3.63 11.81
N VAL A 18 -9.83 4.82 11.58
CA VAL A 18 -9.48 5.69 10.44
C VAL A 18 -8.01 6.11 10.50
N VAL A 19 -7.51 6.53 11.67
CA VAL A 19 -6.11 6.95 11.83
C VAL A 19 -5.16 5.80 11.49
N PHE A 20 -5.39 4.61 12.03
CA PHE A 20 -4.58 3.44 11.69
C PHE A 20 -4.70 3.04 10.21
N GLY A 21 -5.90 3.08 9.65
CA GLY A 21 -6.13 2.76 8.25
C GLY A 21 -5.44 3.74 7.30
N VAL A 22 -5.55 5.05 7.54
CA VAL A 22 -4.88 6.09 6.74
C VAL A 22 -3.36 6.00 6.90
N ALA A 23 -2.86 5.77 8.13
CA ALA A 23 -1.43 5.60 8.36
C ALA A 23 -0.86 4.42 7.56
N LEU A 24 -1.50 3.25 7.65
CA LEU A 24 -1.07 2.05 6.92
C LEU A 24 -1.15 2.26 5.39
N PHE A 25 -2.23 2.87 4.91
CA PHE A 25 -2.40 3.21 3.51
C PHE A 25 -1.31 4.20 3.03
N SER A 26 -0.99 5.21 3.84
CA SER A 26 0.08 6.17 3.54
C SER A 26 1.45 5.49 3.44
N ILE A 27 1.74 4.51 4.32
CA ILE A 27 2.99 3.73 4.29
C ILE A 27 3.12 2.96 2.97
N VAL A 28 2.06 2.28 2.53
CA VAL A 28 2.06 1.53 1.25
C VAL A 28 2.37 2.47 0.08
N ILE A 29 1.65 3.60 -0.01
CA ILE A 29 1.83 4.55 -1.12
C ILE A 29 3.20 5.22 -1.06
N TRP A 30 3.68 5.60 0.14
CA TRP A 30 4.98 6.23 0.30
C TRP A 30 6.13 5.31 -0.11
N GLY A 31 6.10 4.04 0.30
CA GLY A 31 7.10 3.05 -0.08
C GLY A 31 7.20 2.91 -1.60
N ASP A 32 6.07 2.71 -2.28
CA ASP A 32 6.02 2.57 -3.74
C ASP A 32 6.41 3.86 -4.47
N PHE A 33 6.06 5.03 -3.93
CA PHE A 33 6.45 6.33 -4.48
C PHE A 33 7.97 6.54 -4.43
N GLU A 34 8.61 6.23 -3.31
CA GLU A 34 10.07 6.31 -3.17
C GLU A 34 10.77 5.29 -4.10
N ALA A 35 10.24 4.07 -4.19
CA ALA A 35 10.77 3.06 -5.10
C ALA A 35 10.62 3.46 -6.59
N ALA A 36 9.52 4.14 -6.94
CA ALA A 36 9.33 4.64 -8.30
C ALA A 36 10.34 5.73 -8.68
N ARG A 37 10.92 6.43 -7.70
CA ARG A 37 11.99 7.43 -7.91
C ARG A 37 13.40 6.84 -7.81
N PHE A 38 13.52 5.69 -7.18
CA PHE A 38 14.79 4.98 -7.04
C PHE A 38 15.29 4.57 -8.42
N ASP A 39 16.51 4.99 -8.77
CA ASP A 39 17.16 4.70 -10.05
C ASP A 39 16.27 4.95 -11.30
N ALA A 40 15.59 6.10 -11.31
CA ALA A 40 14.63 6.47 -12.35
C ALA A 40 15.25 7.04 -13.64
N ALA A 41 16.56 6.80 -13.90
CA ALA A 41 17.30 7.42 -14.97
C ALA A 41 16.85 7.04 -16.40
N TYR A 42 16.10 5.95 -16.56
CA TYR A 42 15.64 5.46 -17.85
C TYR A 42 14.13 5.48 -17.97
N ARG A 43 13.62 5.87 -19.14
CA ARG A 43 12.21 5.67 -19.50
C ARG A 43 12.04 4.29 -20.10
N PHE A 44 11.00 3.59 -19.66
CA PHE A 44 10.58 2.30 -20.20
C PHE A 44 9.23 2.46 -20.89
N ASP A 45 8.96 1.56 -21.85
CA ASP A 45 7.77 1.66 -22.69
C ASP A 45 6.50 1.32 -21.92
N GLU A 46 6.60 0.33 -21.01
CA GLU A 46 5.44 -0.18 -20.27
C GLU A 46 5.76 -0.46 -18.79
N PRO A 47 4.77 -0.34 -17.88
CA PRO A 47 4.96 -0.72 -16.48
C PRO A 47 4.93 -2.26 -16.29
N LEU A 48 5.87 -2.79 -15.52
CA LEU A 48 5.89 -4.18 -15.07
C LEU A 48 5.03 -4.33 -13.81
N ARG A 49 3.73 -4.60 -13.98
CA ARG A 49 2.75 -4.66 -12.88
C ARG A 49 2.83 -5.93 -12.04
N SER A 50 3.67 -6.89 -12.42
CA SER A 50 3.81 -8.18 -11.73
C SER A 50 4.78 -8.14 -10.55
N VAL A 51 5.47 -7.02 -10.31
CA VAL A 51 6.38 -6.87 -9.17
C VAL A 51 5.59 -6.93 -7.87
N ARG A 52 6.06 -7.72 -6.92
CA ARG A 52 5.48 -7.90 -5.58
C ARG A 52 6.57 -7.92 -4.54
N CYS A 53 6.32 -7.25 -3.43
CA CYS A 53 7.18 -7.24 -2.25
C CYS A 53 6.36 -7.16 -0.96
N PRO A 54 6.91 -7.52 0.20
CA PRO A 54 6.27 -7.27 1.48
C PRO A 54 6.13 -5.75 1.72
N VAL A 55 5.10 -5.35 2.45
CA VAL A 55 4.87 -3.92 2.79
C VAL A 55 5.80 -3.47 3.92
N ILE A 56 6.00 -4.34 4.91
CA ILE A 56 6.82 -4.07 6.10
C ILE A 56 7.80 -5.23 6.27
N MET A 57 9.02 -4.93 6.63
CA MET A 57 10.05 -5.87 7.09
C MET A 57 10.67 -5.39 8.39
N THR A 58 11.17 -6.32 9.18
CA THR A 58 11.85 -6.07 10.44
C THR A 58 13.24 -6.72 10.47
N GLU A 59 14.00 -6.54 11.54
CA GLU A 59 15.36 -7.11 11.69
C GLU A 59 15.38 -8.64 11.62
N VAL A 60 14.28 -9.30 11.93
CA VAL A 60 14.18 -10.78 11.93
C VAL A 60 13.67 -11.33 10.60
N ASP A 61 13.30 -10.47 9.65
CA ASP A 61 12.74 -10.90 8.38
C ASP A 61 13.83 -11.13 7.33
N VAL A 62 13.63 -12.17 6.55
CA VAL A 62 14.22 -12.34 5.24
C VAL A 62 13.07 -12.30 4.23
N GLY A 63 13.02 -11.22 3.44
CA GLY A 63 11.95 -11.00 2.49
C GLY A 63 12.32 -11.45 1.07
N SER A 64 11.34 -11.39 0.18
CA SER A 64 11.55 -11.63 -1.24
C SER A 64 10.79 -10.62 -2.08
N VAL A 65 11.50 -9.93 -2.95
CA VAL A 65 10.91 -9.20 -4.08
C VAL A 65 10.73 -10.18 -5.21
N SER A 66 9.58 -10.22 -5.85
CA SER A 66 9.32 -11.16 -6.93
C SER A 66 8.59 -10.50 -8.10
N ALA A 67 8.83 -11.02 -9.31
CA ALA A 67 8.10 -10.62 -10.50
C ALA A 67 7.76 -11.83 -11.36
N SER A 68 6.62 -11.78 -12.04
CA SER A 68 6.20 -12.80 -13.00
C SER A 68 6.39 -12.28 -14.41
N PHE A 69 6.97 -13.10 -15.27
CA PHE A 69 7.26 -12.81 -16.66
C PHE A 69 6.52 -13.82 -17.53
N SER A 70 5.96 -13.36 -18.63
CA SER A 70 5.26 -14.22 -19.59
C SER A 70 5.70 -13.90 -21.01
N ASN A 71 5.84 -14.93 -21.81
CA ASN A 71 6.07 -14.81 -23.25
C ASN A 71 4.72 -14.90 -23.99
N PRO A 72 4.17 -13.78 -24.48
CA PRO A 72 2.91 -13.78 -25.20
C PRO A 72 3.07 -14.08 -26.70
N THR A 73 4.28 -14.40 -27.17
CA THR A 73 4.57 -14.64 -28.58
C THR A 73 4.54 -16.15 -28.90
N ASP A 74 4.47 -16.47 -30.19
CA ASP A 74 4.52 -17.85 -30.67
C ASP A 74 5.96 -18.39 -30.82
N ASP A 75 6.96 -17.52 -30.60
CA ASP A 75 8.38 -17.86 -30.66
C ASP A 75 9.02 -17.87 -29.27
N PRO A 76 10.08 -18.70 -29.06
CA PRO A 76 10.86 -18.65 -27.82
C PRO A 76 11.54 -17.29 -27.66
N VAL A 77 11.44 -16.69 -26.48
CA VAL A 77 12.04 -15.38 -26.17
C VAL A 77 12.97 -15.50 -24.98
N GLU A 78 14.12 -14.86 -25.09
CA GLU A 78 15.08 -14.70 -24.01
C GLU A 78 14.95 -13.29 -23.41
N PHE A 79 14.52 -13.22 -22.14
CA PHE A 79 14.41 -11.99 -21.38
C PHE A 79 15.70 -11.71 -20.61
N ARG A 80 16.22 -10.50 -20.71
CA ARG A 80 17.27 -10.00 -19.82
C ARG A 80 16.62 -9.21 -18.70
N ILE A 81 16.86 -9.63 -17.47
CA ILE A 81 16.27 -9.02 -16.28
C ILE A 81 17.41 -8.39 -15.49
N ARG A 82 17.24 -7.11 -15.15
CA ARG A 82 18.15 -6.39 -14.27
C ARG A 82 17.36 -5.91 -13.06
N THR A 83 17.78 -6.33 -11.90
CA THR A 83 17.16 -5.95 -10.64
C THR A 83 18.12 -5.11 -9.82
N HIS A 84 17.68 -3.95 -9.41
CA HIS A 84 18.39 -3.05 -8.50
C HIS A 84 17.70 -3.06 -7.16
N ILE A 85 18.46 -3.28 -6.09
CA ILE A 85 17.97 -3.25 -4.70
C ILE A 85 18.85 -2.26 -3.96
N SER A 86 18.25 -1.36 -3.17
CA SER A 86 18.99 -0.40 -2.35
C SER A 86 19.94 -1.12 -1.38
N GLN A 87 21.02 -0.44 -0.98
CA GLN A 87 21.98 -1.00 -0.02
C GLN A 87 22.55 0.12 0.85
N GLY A 88 22.16 0.18 2.12
CA GLY A 88 22.64 1.15 3.09
C GLY A 88 22.25 2.61 2.81
N SER A 89 22.27 3.06 1.56
CA SER A 89 21.81 4.38 1.13
C SER A 89 21.01 4.30 -0.17
N ALA A 90 20.24 5.35 -0.50
CA ALA A 90 19.47 5.39 -1.74
C ALA A 90 20.33 5.53 -3.01
N THR A 91 21.60 5.84 -2.87
CA THR A 91 22.57 5.96 -3.98
C THR A 91 23.42 4.70 -4.18
N LEU A 92 23.49 3.83 -3.18
CA LEU A 92 24.14 2.54 -3.27
C LEU A 92 23.09 1.49 -3.61
N MET A 93 23.39 0.64 -4.56
CA MET A 93 22.49 -0.41 -5.01
C MET A 93 23.26 -1.70 -5.30
N ARG A 94 22.62 -2.81 -4.98
CA ARG A 94 23.02 -4.13 -5.42
C ARG A 94 22.33 -4.41 -6.76
N GLU A 95 23.13 -4.74 -7.77
CA GLU A 95 22.63 -5.10 -9.09
C GLU A 95 22.68 -6.61 -9.28
N GLU A 96 21.56 -7.19 -9.68
CA GLU A 96 21.46 -8.59 -10.05
C GLU A 96 20.98 -8.70 -11.49
N ASN A 97 21.78 -9.36 -12.33
CA ASN A 97 21.47 -9.61 -13.73
C ASN A 97 21.12 -11.09 -13.91
N SER A 98 20.02 -11.36 -14.55
CA SER A 98 19.57 -12.72 -14.90
C SER A 98 19.03 -12.78 -16.31
N THR A 99 19.13 -13.96 -16.92
CA THR A 99 18.58 -14.26 -18.23
C THR A 99 17.53 -15.33 -18.09
N LEU A 100 16.37 -15.12 -18.70
CA LEU A 100 15.22 -15.98 -18.59
C LEU A 100 14.73 -16.41 -19.97
N PRO A 101 15.05 -17.61 -20.45
CA PRO A 101 14.45 -18.17 -21.65
C PRO A 101 13.02 -18.64 -21.34
N LEU A 102 12.06 -18.23 -22.14
CA LEU A 102 10.66 -18.68 -22.03
C LEU A 102 10.18 -19.22 -23.38
N ALA A 103 9.58 -20.39 -23.35
CA ALA A 103 8.87 -20.95 -24.49
C ALA A 103 7.60 -20.16 -24.82
N PRO A 104 7.00 -20.32 -26.02
CA PRO A 104 5.74 -19.70 -26.36
C PRO A 104 4.65 -19.93 -25.32
N GLY A 105 3.98 -18.85 -24.87
CA GLY A 105 2.92 -18.91 -23.86
C GLY A 105 3.39 -19.23 -22.43
N GLU A 106 4.66 -19.49 -22.21
CA GLU A 106 5.20 -19.84 -20.90
C GLU A 106 5.23 -18.61 -19.97
N SER A 107 5.01 -18.86 -18.67
CA SER A 107 5.11 -17.86 -17.61
C SER A 107 5.95 -18.38 -16.47
N GLN A 108 6.90 -17.57 -15.99
CA GLN A 108 7.76 -17.91 -14.87
C GLN A 108 7.85 -16.76 -13.88
N ARG A 109 7.97 -17.12 -12.58
CA ARG A 109 8.18 -16.17 -11.49
C ARG A 109 9.62 -16.27 -11.00
N ILE A 110 10.27 -15.11 -10.86
CA ILE A 110 11.60 -14.99 -10.26
C ILE A 110 11.47 -14.20 -8.96
N GLY A 111 12.27 -14.60 -7.95
CA GLY A 111 12.35 -13.91 -6.66
C GLY A 111 13.78 -13.53 -6.32
N TRP A 112 13.95 -12.37 -5.72
CA TRP A 112 15.21 -11.83 -5.20
C TRP A 112 15.10 -11.69 -3.69
N THR A 113 16.05 -12.26 -2.98
CA THR A 113 16.08 -12.16 -1.51
C THR A 113 16.47 -10.75 -1.10
N VAL A 114 15.75 -10.20 -0.12
CA VAL A 114 16.04 -8.92 0.51
C VAL A 114 16.20 -9.11 2.01
N THR A 115 17.14 -8.40 2.58
CA THR A 115 17.56 -8.50 3.99
C THR A 115 17.54 -7.11 4.64
N PRO A 116 17.64 -7.00 5.97
CA PRO A 116 17.78 -5.73 6.67
C PRO A 116 18.93 -4.84 6.18
N ASP A 117 20.03 -5.43 5.67
CA ASP A 117 21.19 -4.71 5.14
C ASP A 117 20.88 -3.94 3.85
N ASP A 118 19.81 -4.31 3.16
CA ASP A 118 19.33 -3.62 1.95
C ASP A 118 18.57 -2.32 2.29
N ALA A 119 18.34 -2.03 3.58
CA ALA A 119 17.54 -0.86 3.99
C ALA A 119 18.30 0.45 3.77
N ALA A 120 17.83 1.26 2.84
CA ALA A 120 18.30 2.62 2.62
C ALA A 120 17.99 3.48 3.85
N PHE A 121 19.04 4.11 4.40
CA PHE A 121 18.97 4.93 5.61
C PHE A 121 18.31 4.22 6.81
N GLY A 122 18.32 2.88 6.85
CA GLY A 122 17.68 2.08 7.89
C GLY A 122 16.15 2.23 7.97
N ARG A 123 15.49 2.63 6.87
CA ARG A 123 14.04 2.92 6.86
C ARG A 123 13.27 2.28 5.71
N LEU A 124 13.84 2.17 4.53
CA LEU A 124 13.17 1.70 3.32
C LEU A 124 14.07 0.77 2.54
N ILE A 125 13.55 -0.36 2.10
CA ILE A 125 14.18 -1.18 1.07
C ILE A 125 13.49 -0.84 -0.25
N LEU A 126 14.28 -0.38 -1.22
CA LEU A 126 13.80 0.04 -2.52
C LEU A 126 14.26 -0.97 -3.56
N ALA A 127 13.33 -1.51 -4.32
CA ALA A 127 13.62 -2.46 -5.39
C ALA A 127 13.05 -2.00 -6.72
N ARG A 128 13.84 -2.19 -7.78
CA ARG A 128 13.44 -1.91 -9.15
C ARG A 128 13.82 -3.07 -10.06
N VAL A 129 12.86 -3.58 -10.79
CA VAL A 129 13.02 -4.70 -11.73
C VAL A 129 12.82 -4.20 -13.14
N ARG A 130 13.82 -4.38 -13.99
CA ARG A 130 13.82 -3.99 -15.39
C ARG A 130 13.86 -5.21 -16.28
N LEU A 131 13.00 -5.22 -17.27
CA LEU A 131 12.90 -6.27 -18.28
C LEU A 131 13.31 -5.72 -19.63
N PHE A 132 14.32 -6.34 -20.24
CA PHE A 132 14.78 -6.03 -21.57
C PHE A 132 14.55 -7.23 -22.48
N PRO A 133 13.38 -7.30 -23.15
CA PRO A 133 13.12 -8.36 -24.12
C PRO A 133 13.81 -8.08 -25.44
N ARG A 134 13.83 -9.08 -26.31
CA ARG A 134 14.20 -8.90 -27.71
C ARG A 134 13.06 -8.20 -28.47
N TYR A 135 13.42 -7.33 -29.42
CA TYR A 135 12.43 -6.77 -30.36
C TYR A 135 11.55 -7.89 -30.96
N PRO A 136 10.22 -7.73 -31.10
CA PRO A 136 9.44 -6.48 -30.99
C PRO A 136 8.79 -6.22 -29.62
N LEU A 137 9.11 -6.98 -28.60
CA LEU A 137 8.48 -6.80 -27.28
C LEU A 137 8.95 -5.51 -26.59
N PRO A 138 8.06 -4.78 -25.88
CA PRO A 138 8.41 -3.56 -25.18
C PRO A 138 9.26 -3.82 -23.95
N ALA A 139 10.20 -2.93 -23.68
CA ALA A 139 10.92 -2.92 -22.42
C ALA A 139 9.98 -2.49 -21.28
N ARG A 140 10.09 -3.17 -20.12
CA ARG A 140 9.21 -2.93 -18.96
C ARG A 140 10.02 -2.68 -17.72
N ASP A 141 9.51 -1.83 -16.85
CA ASP A 141 10.05 -1.69 -15.51
C ASP A 141 8.94 -1.66 -14.44
N GLY A 142 9.31 -2.09 -13.25
CA GLY A 142 8.44 -2.02 -12.09
C GLY A 142 9.27 -1.85 -10.83
N SER A 143 8.69 -1.20 -9.84
CA SER A 143 9.35 -0.94 -8.58
C SER A 143 8.41 -1.25 -7.42
N CYS A 144 8.98 -1.51 -6.26
CA CYS A 144 8.24 -1.58 -5.01
C CYS A 144 9.12 -1.15 -3.84
N GLY A 145 8.50 -0.58 -2.82
CA GLY A 145 9.16 -0.12 -1.61
C GLY A 145 8.66 -0.88 -0.40
N ILE A 146 9.56 -1.20 0.51
CA ILE A 146 9.30 -1.95 1.74
C ILE A 146 9.67 -1.05 2.90
N LEU A 147 8.74 -0.81 3.83
CA LEU A 147 9.06 -0.12 5.08
C LEU A 147 9.90 -1.04 5.97
N PHE A 148 11.07 -0.59 6.37
CA PHE A 148 11.91 -1.30 7.34
C PHE A 148 11.73 -0.72 8.74
N LEU A 149 11.50 -1.59 9.71
CA LEU A 149 11.37 -1.25 11.12
C LEU A 149 12.46 -1.94 11.95
N SER A 150 13.25 -1.16 12.67
CA SER A 150 14.27 -1.68 13.59
C SER A 150 13.62 -2.29 14.83
N THR A 151 13.03 -3.46 14.68
CA THR A 151 12.46 -4.24 15.79
C THR A 151 12.70 -5.73 15.55
N SER A 152 12.99 -6.45 16.62
CA SER A 152 13.18 -7.91 16.63
C SER A 152 12.01 -8.67 17.25
N ALA A 153 10.95 -7.96 17.68
CA ALA A 153 9.86 -8.59 18.45
C ALA A 153 8.83 -9.32 17.57
N LEU A 154 8.57 -8.81 16.37
CA LEU A 154 7.52 -9.31 15.46
C LEU A 154 8.01 -9.23 14.00
N ASN A 155 7.48 -10.12 13.18
CA ASN A 155 7.70 -10.08 11.73
C ASN A 155 6.88 -8.96 11.09
N GLY A 156 7.37 -8.38 9.99
CA GLY A 156 6.69 -7.30 9.28
C GLY A 156 5.27 -7.66 8.82
N ASN A 157 5.05 -8.89 8.36
CA ASN A 157 3.71 -9.37 7.99
C ASN A 157 2.76 -9.44 9.19
N GLN A 158 3.26 -9.79 10.38
CA GLN A 158 2.45 -9.78 11.61
C GLN A 158 2.07 -8.35 12.02
N ILE A 159 3.04 -7.42 11.93
CA ILE A 159 2.79 -6.00 12.21
C ILE A 159 1.74 -5.44 11.24
N PHE A 160 1.92 -5.70 9.94
CA PHE A 160 0.96 -5.28 8.91
C PHE A 160 -0.45 -5.84 9.18
N ALA A 161 -0.55 -7.16 9.39
CA ALA A 161 -1.82 -7.82 9.65
C ALA A 161 -2.49 -7.33 10.93
N PHE A 162 -1.72 -7.09 12.00
CA PHE A 162 -2.21 -6.56 13.26
C PHE A 162 -2.78 -5.14 13.10
N ILE A 163 -2.03 -4.23 12.49
CA ILE A 163 -2.49 -2.85 12.27
C ILE A 163 -3.74 -2.84 11.38
N LEU A 164 -3.76 -3.65 10.32
CA LEU A 164 -4.92 -3.78 9.45
C LEU A 164 -6.13 -4.31 10.19
N ALA A 165 -5.98 -5.36 11.00
CA ALA A 165 -7.06 -5.92 11.80
C ALA A 165 -7.61 -4.89 12.80
N VAL A 166 -6.74 -4.17 13.52
CA VAL A 166 -7.14 -3.11 14.45
C VAL A 166 -7.91 -2.01 13.71
N ALA A 167 -7.41 -1.55 12.55
CA ALA A 167 -8.09 -0.53 11.75
C ALA A 167 -9.50 -0.97 11.35
N LEU A 168 -9.64 -2.18 10.79
CA LEU A 168 -10.92 -2.72 10.33
C LEU A 168 -11.91 -2.96 11.48
N LEU A 169 -11.45 -3.56 12.57
CA LEU A 169 -12.27 -3.81 13.76
C LEU A 169 -12.75 -2.50 14.38
N CYS A 170 -11.87 -1.51 14.54
CA CYS A 170 -12.24 -0.22 15.11
C CYS A 170 -13.24 0.53 14.20
N MET A 171 -13.03 0.55 12.88
CA MET A 171 -14.00 1.14 11.95
C MET A 171 -15.35 0.41 11.99
N GLY A 172 -15.34 -0.92 11.98
CA GLY A 172 -16.56 -1.73 12.02
C GLY A 172 -17.35 -1.58 13.33
N ILE A 173 -16.67 -1.71 14.48
CA ILE A 173 -17.29 -1.56 15.79
C ILE A 173 -17.80 -0.13 15.99
N GLY A 174 -16.99 0.88 15.65
CA GLY A 174 -17.36 2.28 15.81
C GLY A 174 -18.59 2.66 14.97
N ALA A 175 -18.62 2.26 13.70
CA ALA A 175 -19.79 2.46 12.83
C ALA A 175 -21.02 1.68 13.32
N GLY A 176 -20.83 0.44 13.80
CA GLY A 176 -21.91 -0.39 14.36
C GLY A 176 -22.55 0.25 15.59
N LEU A 177 -21.74 0.74 16.55
CA LEU A 177 -22.23 1.45 17.74
C LEU A 177 -23.00 2.72 17.36
N TRP A 178 -22.51 3.47 16.37
CA TRP A 178 -23.21 4.64 15.86
C TRP A 178 -24.58 4.29 15.29
N VAL A 179 -24.68 3.28 14.42
CA VAL A 179 -25.94 2.83 13.80
C VAL A 179 -26.96 2.34 14.84
N ILE A 180 -26.52 1.59 15.85
CA ILE A 180 -27.39 1.07 16.90
C ILE A 180 -28.07 2.22 17.68
N VAL A 181 -27.31 3.27 17.99
CA VAL A 181 -27.81 4.43 18.77
C VAL A 181 -28.75 5.31 17.96
N HIS A 182 -28.59 5.37 16.62
CA HIS A 182 -29.35 6.27 15.76
C HIS A 182 -30.46 5.59 14.94
N ARG A 183 -30.92 4.41 15.33
CA ARG A 183 -32.07 3.78 14.66
C ARG A 183 -33.40 4.41 15.14
N PRO A 184 -34.32 4.78 14.18
CA PRO A 184 -34.21 4.73 12.73
C PRO A 184 -33.24 5.80 12.17
N LEU A 185 -32.47 5.43 11.13
CA LEU A 185 -31.46 6.32 10.51
C LEU A 185 -32.17 7.41 9.69
N LEU A 186 -32.40 8.58 10.29
CA LEU A 186 -33.04 9.74 9.67
C LEU A 186 -32.17 10.99 9.84
N GLY A 187 -32.29 11.92 8.91
CA GLY A 187 -31.62 13.23 9.00
C GLY A 187 -30.10 13.14 9.21
N LEU A 188 -29.63 13.76 10.28
CA LEU A 188 -28.19 13.81 10.63
C LEU A 188 -27.58 12.42 10.85
N GLY A 189 -28.32 11.50 11.47
CA GLY A 189 -27.83 10.13 11.70
C GLY A 189 -27.51 9.40 10.40
N LEU A 190 -28.34 9.55 9.38
CA LEU A 190 -28.11 8.96 8.05
C LEU A 190 -26.92 9.62 7.34
N ALA A 191 -26.79 10.96 7.42
CA ALA A 191 -25.69 11.70 6.80
C ALA A 191 -24.34 11.26 7.38
N VAL A 192 -24.20 11.16 8.69
CA VAL A 192 -22.97 10.71 9.36
C VAL A 192 -22.67 9.25 9.02
N THR A 193 -23.66 8.37 8.99
CA THR A 193 -23.43 6.97 8.59
C THR A 193 -22.90 6.87 7.16
N ARG A 194 -23.45 7.65 6.22
CA ARG A 194 -22.94 7.70 4.84
C ARG A 194 -21.50 8.21 4.78
N SER A 195 -21.15 9.23 5.55
CA SER A 195 -19.79 9.77 5.61
C SER A 195 -18.81 8.74 6.19
N MET A 196 -19.18 8.02 7.25
CA MET A 196 -18.38 6.94 7.82
C MET A 196 -18.15 5.81 6.81
N SER A 197 -19.22 5.39 6.11
CA SER A 197 -19.12 4.33 5.09
C SER A 197 -18.28 4.77 3.89
N ALA A 198 -18.43 6.01 3.42
CA ALA A 198 -17.63 6.55 2.33
C ALA A 198 -16.14 6.60 2.70
N LEU A 199 -15.81 7.08 3.91
CA LEU A 199 -14.44 7.15 4.40
C LEU A 199 -13.81 5.76 4.54
N ALA A 200 -14.51 4.82 5.16
CA ALA A 200 -14.03 3.44 5.26
C ALA A 200 -13.85 2.80 3.87
N GLY A 201 -14.80 3.04 2.96
CA GLY A 201 -14.71 2.58 1.56
C GLY A 201 -13.50 3.14 0.83
N CYS A 202 -13.21 4.44 0.95
CA CYS A 202 -12.04 5.08 0.35
C CYS A 202 -10.73 4.47 0.89
N ILE A 203 -10.62 4.25 2.20
CA ILE A 203 -9.44 3.63 2.81
C ILE A 203 -9.24 2.21 2.28
N LEU A 204 -10.30 1.39 2.25
CA LEU A 204 -10.23 0.00 1.77
C LEU A 204 -9.87 -0.09 0.28
N VAL A 205 -10.54 0.69 -0.57
CA VAL A 205 -10.27 0.71 -2.01
C VAL A 205 -8.85 1.23 -2.26
N GLY A 206 -8.44 2.30 -1.57
CA GLY A 206 -7.10 2.85 -1.70
C GLY A 206 -6.02 1.86 -1.27
N MET A 207 -6.24 1.12 -0.17
CA MET A 207 -5.34 0.06 0.28
C MET A 207 -5.21 -1.05 -0.77
N ILE A 208 -6.33 -1.53 -1.32
CA ILE A 208 -6.32 -2.56 -2.37
C ILE A 208 -5.55 -2.06 -3.60
N VAL A 209 -5.83 -0.85 -4.06
CA VAL A 209 -5.17 -0.25 -5.23
C VAL A 209 -3.67 -0.07 -4.99
N GLY A 210 -3.26 0.36 -3.78
CA GLY A 210 -1.85 0.46 -3.38
C GLY A 210 -1.17 -0.91 -3.40
N LEU A 211 -1.75 -1.92 -2.75
CA LEU A 211 -1.20 -3.28 -2.70
C LEU A 211 -1.09 -3.95 -4.10
N LEU A 212 -1.88 -3.48 -5.07
CA LEU A 212 -1.74 -3.89 -6.47
C LEU A 212 -0.59 -3.19 -7.20
N GLY A 213 0.18 -2.34 -6.52
CA GLY A 213 1.33 -1.61 -7.09
C GLY A 213 0.95 -0.39 -7.94
N SER A 214 -0.27 0.12 -7.79
CA SER A 214 -0.76 1.30 -8.52
C SER A 214 -0.63 2.56 -7.65
N TRP A 215 0.60 2.91 -7.27
CA TRP A 215 0.88 4.01 -6.34
C TRP A 215 0.27 5.37 -6.76
N MET A 216 0.21 5.66 -8.08
CA MET A 216 -0.36 6.90 -8.58
C MET A 216 -1.86 7.00 -8.29
N PHE A 217 -2.64 5.94 -8.63
CA PHE A 217 -4.07 5.91 -8.31
C PHE A 217 -4.32 5.82 -6.81
N GLY A 218 -3.50 5.04 -6.08
CA GLY A 218 -3.53 5.01 -4.63
C GLY A 218 -3.27 6.38 -4.03
N GLY A 219 -2.29 7.14 -4.54
CA GLY A 219 -1.99 8.50 -4.11
C GLY A 219 -3.17 9.46 -4.32
N ILE A 220 -3.85 9.39 -5.45
CA ILE A 220 -5.07 10.19 -5.70
C ILE A 220 -6.16 9.86 -4.67
N ILE A 221 -6.40 8.56 -4.42
CA ILE A 221 -7.40 8.13 -3.42
C ILE A 221 -7.00 8.59 -2.02
N LEU A 222 -5.71 8.57 -1.69
CA LEU A 222 -5.20 9.07 -0.40
C LEU A 222 -5.49 10.56 -0.23
N VAL A 223 -5.22 11.38 -1.24
CA VAL A 223 -5.54 12.81 -1.23
C VAL A 223 -7.05 13.02 -1.05
N ILE A 224 -7.89 12.31 -1.81
CA ILE A 224 -9.35 12.37 -1.66
C ILE A 224 -9.76 11.99 -0.23
N THR A 225 -9.16 10.95 0.35
CA THR A 225 -9.45 10.49 1.71
C THR A 225 -9.11 11.57 2.74
N VAL A 226 -7.95 12.21 2.62
CA VAL A 226 -7.52 13.30 3.52
C VAL A 226 -8.45 14.51 3.40
N LEU A 227 -8.83 14.90 2.17
CA LEU A 227 -9.78 15.99 1.94
C LEU A 227 -11.16 15.66 2.52
N LEU A 228 -11.61 14.41 2.41
CA LEU A 228 -12.88 13.96 3.01
C LEU A 228 -12.81 14.05 4.54
N VAL A 229 -11.72 13.63 5.17
CA VAL A 229 -11.51 13.79 6.62
C VAL A 229 -11.55 15.27 7.00
N ALA A 230 -10.81 16.12 6.29
CA ALA A 230 -10.77 17.55 6.56
C ALA A 230 -12.15 18.21 6.43
N THR A 231 -12.93 17.86 5.40
CA THR A 231 -14.28 18.39 5.20
C THR A 231 -15.24 17.94 6.30
N ILE A 232 -15.17 16.68 6.72
CA ILE A 232 -15.96 16.16 7.84
C ILE A 232 -15.65 16.92 9.13
N ILE A 233 -14.37 17.08 9.46
CA ILE A 233 -13.92 17.81 10.65
C ILE A 233 -14.37 19.27 10.56
N GLY A 234 -14.15 19.94 9.42
CA GLY A 234 -14.58 21.32 9.19
C GLY A 234 -16.07 21.51 9.39
N TYR A 235 -16.88 20.62 8.84
CA TYR A 235 -18.35 20.64 9.03
C TYR A 235 -18.74 20.58 10.51
N PHE A 236 -18.12 19.70 11.30
CA PHE A 236 -18.44 19.57 12.73
C PHE A 236 -17.95 20.77 13.56
N LEU A 237 -16.85 21.42 13.15
CA LEU A 237 -16.33 22.60 13.85
C LEU A 237 -17.15 23.86 13.55
N THR A 238 -17.75 23.97 12.36
CA THR A 238 -18.50 25.14 11.92
C THR A 238 -19.99 25.08 12.30
N GLN A 239 -20.49 23.92 12.73
CA GLN A 239 -21.87 23.86 13.22
C GLN A 239 -21.99 24.72 14.50
N PRO A 240 -22.90 25.72 14.53
CA PRO A 240 -23.14 26.49 15.74
C PRO A 240 -23.56 25.52 16.85
N LYS A 241 -22.95 25.68 18.03
CA LYS A 241 -23.37 25.00 19.26
C LYS A 241 -24.74 25.60 19.69
N GLY A 242 -25.75 25.33 18.90
CA GLY A 242 -27.08 25.87 19.08
C GLY A 242 -28.10 24.76 19.22
N GLU A 243 -28.59 24.67 20.42
CA GLU A 243 -29.84 24.09 20.90
C GLU A 243 -29.84 22.63 21.24
#